data_f801bb73fcc29ddc0c7aaa5e1eb18114
#
_entry.id   f801bb73fcc29ddc0c7aaa5e1eb18114
#
_cell.length_a   1.000
_cell.length_b   1.000
_cell.length_c   1.000
_cell.angle_alpha   90.00
_cell.angle_beta   90.00
_cell.angle_gamma   90.00
#
_symmetry.space_group_name_H-M   'P 1'
#
loop_
_entity.id
_entity.type
_entity.pdbx_description
1 polymer ?
#
loop_
_entity_poly.entity_id
_entity_poly.type
_entity_poly.pdbx_seq_one_letter_code
_entity_poly.pdbx_strand_id
1 'polypeptide(L)'
;MKKQLLLILIILSLLIPSSVFAVDQNDISSHPQTDIYLFLQVYQYIKEAYPLEIEDKTLVESALKGMLESIDPYSEYYTAEEAEILYSDVYGTFFGVGLYIEKSGDYIKVIDTIEGANAKKAGVLPNDLIVSIDGESTKDMTSSAAAIKIKGEKGTFVKLGIQREGIAELLYFEIERDEVKINPVSFRIINDQIGYIKLTEFNKNADEEISKALLQFDSMSIQKVILDVRNNPGGLLDQAIKVSRLFVPQGPVVHIREKGKDLYTYYSGTKASKYQLVLLVNENSASASEILTGAIKDRKAGIIVGNKTFGKGIVQSLIPLMDGGLVKLTTAEYLTPNQTRIHGIGIQPDIQITNSAEEDLQLKKAVQLLGGK
;
A
#
# COMPACT_ATOMS: atom_id res chain seq x y z
N MET A 1 -38.13 -22.58 -60.42
CA MET A 1 -36.74 -22.28 -60.66
C MET A 1 -36.29 -21.17 -59.71
N LYS A 2 -36.06 -21.45 -58.45
CA LYS A 2 -35.47 -20.50 -57.47
C LYS A 2 -35.11 -21.27 -56.17
N LYS A 3 -34.15 -22.22 -56.25
CA LYS A 3 -33.64 -22.93 -55.06
C LYS A 3 -32.28 -23.59 -55.32
N GLN A 4 -31.35 -22.91 -56.02
CA GLN A 4 -29.99 -23.45 -56.23
C GLN A 4 -28.90 -22.36 -56.27
N LEU A 5 -29.05 -21.28 -55.49
CA LEU A 5 -28.00 -20.23 -55.44
C LEU A 5 -27.57 -19.83 -53.99
N LEU A 6 -27.69 -20.76 -53.04
CA LEU A 6 -27.31 -20.47 -51.63
C LEU A 6 -26.36 -21.52 -51.02
N LEU A 7 -25.56 -22.20 -51.84
CA LEU A 7 -24.66 -23.24 -51.35
C LEU A 7 -23.22 -23.14 -51.89
N ILE A 8 -22.80 -21.99 -52.39
CA ILE A 8 -21.45 -21.80 -52.99
C ILE A 8 -20.63 -20.76 -52.23
N LEU A 9 -21.10 -20.19 -51.12
CA LEU A 9 -20.37 -19.12 -50.40
C LEU A 9 -19.74 -19.54 -49.06
N ILE A 10 -19.70 -20.85 -48.76
CA ILE A 10 -19.09 -21.37 -47.51
C ILE A 10 -17.83 -22.25 -47.76
N ILE A 11 -17.40 -22.45 -48.99
CA ILE A 11 -16.26 -23.34 -49.31
C ILE A 11 -15.02 -22.59 -49.85
N LEU A 12 -14.92 -21.29 -49.67
CA LEU A 12 -13.72 -20.55 -50.12
C LEU A 12 -12.83 -20.03 -48.98
N SER A 13 -12.97 -20.55 -47.73
CA SER A 13 -12.10 -20.18 -46.59
C SER A 13 -11.13 -21.27 -46.14
N LEU A 14 -10.94 -22.34 -46.95
CA LEU A 14 -10.06 -23.47 -46.57
C LEU A 14 -9.01 -23.80 -47.64
N LEU A 15 -8.34 -22.80 -48.21
CA LEU A 15 -7.12 -23.04 -48.97
C LEU A 15 -6.02 -22.11 -48.46
N ILE A 16 -5.69 -22.22 -47.18
CA ILE A 16 -4.33 -21.88 -46.68
C ILE A 16 -3.49 -23.13 -46.98
N PRO A 17 -2.38 -23.03 -47.73
CA PRO A 17 -1.55 -24.16 -48.02
C PRO A 17 -0.99 -24.75 -46.72
N SER A 18 -1.35 -26.01 -46.45
CA SER A 18 -0.96 -26.84 -45.28
C SER A 18 0.53 -27.22 -45.26
N SER A 19 1.40 -26.43 -45.84
CA SER A 19 2.84 -26.79 -46.06
C SER A 19 3.84 -26.07 -45.14
N VAL A 20 3.39 -25.46 -44.02
CA VAL A 20 4.36 -24.71 -43.16
C VAL A 20 4.47 -25.22 -41.73
N PHE A 21 3.62 -26.12 -41.25
CA PHE A 21 3.75 -26.62 -39.86
C PHE A 21 3.63 -28.14 -39.76
N ALA A 22 4.58 -28.85 -40.31
CA ALA A 22 4.93 -30.18 -39.78
C ALA A 22 5.95 -30.00 -38.67
N VAL A 23 5.53 -29.51 -37.52
CA VAL A 23 6.30 -29.64 -36.28
C VAL A 23 6.07 -31.08 -35.82
N ASP A 24 7.16 -31.85 -35.74
CA ASP A 24 7.16 -33.20 -35.23
C ASP A 24 6.59 -33.16 -33.77
N GLN A 25 5.42 -33.72 -33.56
CA GLN A 25 4.69 -33.67 -32.27
C GLN A 25 5.36 -34.45 -31.13
N ASN A 26 6.51 -35.11 -31.41
CA ASN A 26 7.19 -35.95 -30.44
C ASN A 26 8.32 -35.27 -29.65
N ASP A 27 8.60 -33.98 -29.86
CA ASP A 27 9.71 -33.29 -29.19
C ASP A 27 9.30 -31.94 -28.56
N ILE A 28 8.03 -31.76 -28.20
CA ILE A 28 7.57 -30.65 -27.37
C ILE A 28 7.81 -31.01 -25.89
N SER A 29 9.07 -31.32 -25.56
CA SER A 29 9.53 -31.20 -24.19
C SER A 29 9.61 -29.70 -23.88
N SER A 30 8.97 -29.27 -22.81
CA SER A 30 8.84 -27.92 -22.27
C SER A 30 10.19 -27.19 -22.17
N HIS A 31 10.67 -26.62 -23.28
CA HIS A 31 11.77 -25.68 -23.26
C HIS A 31 11.18 -24.28 -23.02
N PRO A 32 11.65 -23.54 -22.02
CA PRO A 32 11.19 -22.16 -21.74
C PRO A 32 11.21 -21.24 -22.97
N GLN A 33 12.09 -21.54 -23.95
CA GLN A 33 12.16 -20.83 -25.22
C GLN A 33 10.92 -21.03 -26.09
N THR A 34 10.32 -22.24 -26.09
CA THR A 34 9.12 -22.55 -26.90
C THR A 34 7.92 -21.74 -26.41
N ASP A 35 7.77 -21.57 -25.10
CA ASP A 35 6.65 -20.85 -24.49
C ASP A 35 6.74 -19.33 -24.79
N ILE A 36 7.93 -18.76 -24.81
CA ILE A 36 8.13 -17.38 -25.20
C ILE A 36 7.80 -17.16 -26.70
N TYR A 37 8.17 -18.11 -27.57
CA TYR A 37 7.80 -18.03 -28.99
C TYR A 37 6.28 -18.12 -29.19
N LEU A 38 5.59 -18.98 -28.43
CA LEU A 38 4.13 -19.07 -28.47
C LEU A 38 3.48 -17.74 -28.05
N PHE A 39 3.97 -17.11 -27.00
CA PHE A 39 3.50 -15.80 -26.57
C PHE A 39 3.67 -14.74 -27.68
N LEU A 40 4.85 -14.66 -28.29
CA LEU A 40 5.14 -13.75 -29.40
C LEU A 40 4.26 -14.03 -30.63
N GLN A 41 4.00 -15.30 -30.94
CA GLN A 41 3.14 -15.71 -32.05
C GLN A 41 1.69 -15.26 -31.83
N VAL A 42 1.16 -15.43 -30.61
CA VAL A 42 -0.20 -14.94 -30.25
C VAL A 42 -0.27 -13.43 -30.35
N TYR A 43 0.74 -12.72 -29.81
CA TYR A 43 0.82 -11.26 -29.94
C TYR A 43 0.79 -10.81 -31.40
N GLN A 44 1.55 -11.46 -32.27
CA GLN A 44 1.60 -11.12 -33.70
C GLN A 44 0.24 -11.41 -34.38
N TYR A 45 -0.42 -12.52 -34.09
CA TYR A 45 -1.77 -12.82 -34.61
C TYR A 45 -2.79 -11.77 -34.20
N ILE A 46 -2.73 -11.26 -32.96
CA ILE A 46 -3.64 -10.17 -32.52
C ILE A 46 -3.39 -8.93 -33.36
N LYS A 47 -2.13 -8.54 -33.58
CA LYS A 47 -1.76 -7.34 -34.35
C LYS A 47 -2.16 -7.46 -35.82
N GLU A 48 -2.11 -8.64 -36.42
CA GLU A 48 -2.41 -8.87 -37.84
C GLU A 48 -3.90 -9.11 -38.11
N ALA A 49 -4.60 -9.81 -37.21
CA ALA A 49 -5.95 -10.33 -37.47
C ALA A 49 -7.06 -9.63 -36.67
N TYR A 50 -6.75 -8.94 -35.58
CA TYR A 50 -7.78 -8.29 -34.78
C TYR A 50 -8.36 -7.06 -35.55
N PRO A 51 -9.70 -6.97 -35.69
CA PRO A 51 -10.31 -6.00 -36.62
C PRO A 51 -10.26 -4.53 -36.14
N LEU A 52 -9.91 -4.28 -34.88
CA LEU A 52 -9.81 -2.94 -34.32
C LEU A 52 -8.35 -2.59 -34.02
N GLU A 53 -8.02 -1.30 -34.09
CA GLU A 53 -6.69 -0.86 -33.65
C GLU A 53 -6.52 -1.09 -32.16
N ILE A 54 -5.40 -1.69 -31.77
CA ILE A 54 -5.01 -1.88 -30.39
C ILE A 54 -3.54 -1.51 -30.23
N GLU A 55 -3.26 -0.71 -29.21
CA GLU A 55 -1.91 -0.27 -28.90
C GLU A 55 -1.06 -1.41 -28.35
N ASP A 56 0.21 -1.48 -28.78
CA ASP A 56 1.17 -2.46 -28.28
C ASP A 56 1.33 -2.38 -26.76
N LYS A 57 1.38 -1.17 -26.23
CA LYS A 57 1.47 -0.90 -24.80
C LYS A 57 0.34 -1.60 -24.02
N THR A 58 -0.90 -1.46 -24.50
CA THR A 58 -2.08 -2.09 -23.86
C THR A 58 -1.96 -3.62 -23.81
N LEU A 59 -1.51 -4.26 -24.91
CA LEU A 59 -1.32 -5.70 -24.96
C LEU A 59 -0.23 -6.18 -24.01
N VAL A 60 0.90 -5.47 -23.99
CA VAL A 60 2.04 -5.82 -23.13
C VAL A 60 1.67 -5.63 -21.65
N GLU A 61 1.08 -4.51 -21.26
CA GLU A 61 0.65 -4.25 -19.88
C GLU A 61 -0.37 -5.29 -19.41
N SER A 62 -1.35 -5.65 -20.26
CA SER A 62 -2.34 -6.68 -19.94
C SER A 62 -1.69 -8.06 -19.74
N ALA A 63 -0.69 -8.39 -20.55
CA ALA A 63 0.05 -9.64 -20.41
C ALA A 63 0.88 -9.67 -19.12
N LEU A 64 1.55 -8.57 -18.76
CA LEU A 64 2.32 -8.43 -17.52
C LEU A 64 1.39 -8.54 -16.29
N LYS A 65 0.23 -7.88 -16.31
CA LYS A 65 -0.79 -8.00 -15.25
C LYS A 65 -1.24 -9.46 -15.09
N GLY A 66 -1.64 -10.11 -16.17
CA GLY A 66 -2.07 -11.51 -16.12
C GLY A 66 -0.99 -12.48 -15.67
N MET A 67 0.27 -12.26 -16.07
CA MET A 67 1.41 -13.07 -15.62
C MET A 67 1.60 -12.99 -14.10
N LEU A 68 1.54 -11.80 -13.52
CA LEU A 68 1.75 -11.60 -12.09
C LEU A 68 0.56 -12.06 -11.26
N GLU A 69 -0.67 -11.82 -11.72
CA GLU A 69 -1.89 -12.33 -11.09
C GLU A 69 -1.92 -13.86 -10.98
N SER A 70 -1.26 -14.56 -11.93
CA SER A 70 -1.18 -16.04 -11.92
C SER A 70 -0.26 -16.61 -10.83
N ILE A 71 0.63 -15.79 -10.24
CA ILE A 71 1.61 -16.23 -9.24
C ILE A 71 1.00 -16.25 -7.84
N ASP A 72 0.45 -15.13 -7.40
CA ASP A 72 -0.19 -14.94 -6.10
C ASP A 72 -1.05 -13.65 -6.12
N PRO A 73 -1.97 -13.46 -5.15
CA PRO A 73 -2.84 -12.27 -5.12
C PRO A 73 -2.15 -10.98 -4.66
N TYR A 74 -0.85 -10.97 -4.47
CA TYR A 74 -0.07 -9.85 -3.95
C TYR A 74 0.99 -9.35 -4.92
N SER A 75 1.38 -10.18 -5.91
CA SER A 75 2.30 -9.80 -6.97
C SER A 75 1.56 -9.06 -8.08
N GLU A 76 2.08 -7.92 -8.53
CA GLU A 76 1.32 -6.98 -9.34
C GLU A 76 2.24 -6.14 -10.23
N TYR A 77 1.79 -5.83 -11.45
CA TYR A 77 2.43 -4.87 -12.34
C TYR A 77 1.75 -3.51 -12.22
N TYR A 78 2.55 -2.46 -12.18
CA TYR A 78 2.12 -1.06 -12.15
C TYR A 78 2.69 -0.33 -13.36
N THR A 79 1.85 0.43 -14.05
CA THR A 79 2.33 1.41 -15.04
C THR A 79 3.18 2.49 -14.37
N ALA A 80 3.87 3.33 -15.15
CA ALA A 80 4.67 4.42 -14.59
C ALA A 80 3.84 5.34 -13.67
N GLU A 81 2.61 5.67 -14.09
CA GLU A 81 1.70 6.52 -13.30
C GLU A 81 1.22 5.83 -12.02
N GLU A 82 0.84 4.53 -12.11
CA GLU A 82 0.44 3.73 -10.95
C GLU A 82 1.63 3.54 -9.97
N ALA A 83 2.85 3.37 -10.50
CA ALA A 83 4.07 3.22 -9.71
C ALA A 83 4.38 4.48 -8.87
N GLU A 84 4.21 5.67 -9.43
CA GLU A 84 4.42 6.94 -8.72
C GLU A 84 3.45 7.08 -7.53
N ILE A 85 2.19 6.69 -7.72
CA ILE A 85 1.19 6.67 -6.64
C ILE A 85 1.62 5.68 -5.55
N LEU A 86 1.97 4.44 -5.93
CA LEU A 86 2.42 3.41 -4.99
C LEU A 86 3.64 3.86 -4.19
N TYR A 87 4.65 4.47 -4.85
CA TYR A 87 5.81 5.00 -4.15
C TYR A 87 5.41 6.07 -3.11
N SER A 88 4.51 6.98 -3.48
CA SER A 88 4.06 8.01 -2.55
C SER A 88 3.36 7.42 -1.32
N ASP A 89 2.56 6.38 -1.51
CA ASP A 89 1.83 5.73 -0.43
C ASP A 89 2.78 4.93 0.48
N VAL A 90 3.66 4.11 -0.13
CA VAL A 90 4.60 3.26 0.63
C VAL A 90 5.62 4.09 1.41
N TYR A 91 6.15 5.14 0.81
CA TYR A 91 7.16 5.97 1.47
C TYR A 91 6.56 7.07 2.35
N GLY A 92 5.24 7.33 2.27
CA GLY A 92 4.56 8.37 3.06
C GLY A 92 5.09 9.77 2.74
N THR A 93 5.57 9.97 1.52
CA THR A 93 6.02 11.26 1.01
C THR A 93 5.72 11.36 -0.46
N PHE A 94 5.25 12.52 -0.88
CA PHE A 94 5.03 12.84 -2.29
C PHE A 94 5.37 14.30 -2.54
N PHE A 95 5.61 14.64 -3.79
CA PHE A 95 5.76 16.04 -4.19
C PHE A 95 4.42 16.58 -4.65
N GLY A 96 3.93 17.62 -3.98
CA GLY A 96 2.62 18.19 -4.22
C GLY A 96 2.34 19.34 -3.27
N VAL A 97 1.05 19.64 -3.07
CA VAL A 97 0.66 20.79 -2.25
C VAL A 97 0.08 20.41 -0.87
N GLY A 98 -0.20 19.11 -0.63
CA GLY A 98 -0.68 18.60 0.67
C GLY A 98 -2.18 18.75 0.88
N LEU A 99 -2.97 18.10 0.04
CA LEU A 99 -4.43 18.05 0.11
C LEU A 99 -4.91 16.60 0.19
N TYR A 100 -5.90 16.34 1.05
CA TYR A 100 -6.76 15.19 0.97
C TYR A 100 -7.98 15.54 0.14
N ILE A 101 -8.26 14.80 -0.92
CA ILE A 101 -9.32 15.11 -1.88
C ILE A 101 -10.21 13.91 -2.16
N GLU A 102 -11.48 14.18 -2.47
CA GLU A 102 -12.44 13.18 -2.90
C GLU A 102 -13.28 13.70 -4.08
N LYS A 103 -13.91 12.79 -4.83
CA LYS A 103 -14.93 13.18 -5.82
C LYS A 103 -16.20 13.55 -5.07
N SER A 104 -16.77 14.73 -5.41
CA SER A 104 -18.04 15.22 -4.84
C SER A 104 -18.89 15.86 -5.94
N GLY A 105 -19.92 15.15 -6.37
CA GLY A 105 -20.71 15.57 -7.53
C GLY A 105 -19.85 15.71 -8.79
N ASP A 106 -19.94 16.85 -9.46
CA ASP A 106 -19.19 17.13 -10.70
C ASP A 106 -17.72 17.48 -10.47
N TYR A 107 -17.31 17.85 -9.25
CA TYR A 107 -16.00 18.43 -8.97
C TYR A 107 -15.23 17.64 -7.91
N ILE A 108 -14.05 18.13 -7.57
CA ILE A 108 -13.17 17.55 -6.57
C ILE A 108 -13.25 18.38 -5.28
N LYS A 109 -13.55 17.73 -4.17
CA LYS A 109 -13.68 18.36 -2.87
C LYS A 109 -12.43 18.16 -2.04
N VAL A 110 -11.99 19.22 -1.36
CA VAL A 110 -10.95 19.15 -0.32
C VAL A 110 -11.58 18.60 0.95
N ILE A 111 -11.11 17.44 1.41
CA ILE A 111 -11.51 16.83 2.68
C ILE A 111 -10.75 17.50 3.81
N ASP A 112 -9.42 17.64 3.67
CA ASP A 112 -8.56 18.28 4.63
C ASP A 112 -7.24 18.72 3.99
N THR A 113 -6.47 19.53 4.71
CA THR A 113 -5.13 19.96 4.35
C THR A 113 -4.11 19.34 5.28
N ILE A 114 -2.96 18.90 4.73
CA ILE A 114 -1.88 18.34 5.54
C ILE A 114 -1.17 19.45 6.31
N GLU A 115 -0.96 19.22 7.61
CA GLU A 115 -0.30 20.20 8.50
C GLU A 115 1.13 20.53 8.00
N GLY A 116 1.43 21.83 7.95
CA GLY A 116 2.71 22.32 7.45
C GLY A 116 2.88 22.33 5.93
N ALA A 117 1.95 21.74 5.16
CA ALA A 117 2.02 21.74 3.71
C ALA A 117 1.62 23.10 3.09
N ASN A 118 2.01 23.31 1.83
CA ASN A 118 1.85 24.60 1.17
C ASN A 118 0.40 24.97 0.86
N ALA A 119 -0.49 24.01 0.62
CA ALA A 119 -1.92 24.28 0.44
C ALA A 119 -2.55 24.90 1.69
N LYS A 120 -2.20 24.41 2.89
CA LYS A 120 -2.66 24.97 4.17
C LYS A 120 -2.13 26.39 4.37
N LYS A 121 -0.85 26.61 4.09
CA LYS A 121 -0.22 27.95 4.17
C LYS A 121 -0.86 28.94 3.18
N ALA A 122 -1.23 28.47 1.99
CA ALA A 122 -1.91 29.28 0.98
C ALA A 122 -3.37 29.62 1.36
N GLY A 123 -3.95 28.96 2.36
CA GLY A 123 -5.32 29.23 2.82
C GLY A 123 -6.40 28.41 2.13
N VAL A 124 -6.06 27.25 1.55
CA VAL A 124 -7.05 26.25 1.13
C VAL A 124 -7.66 25.64 2.39
N LEU A 125 -8.97 25.43 2.36
CA LEU A 125 -9.75 25.00 3.52
C LEU A 125 -10.49 23.67 3.23
N PRO A 126 -10.81 22.88 4.26
CA PRO A 126 -11.76 21.77 4.15
C PRO A 126 -13.11 22.25 3.55
N ASN A 127 -13.70 21.41 2.73
CA ASN A 127 -14.94 21.64 1.95
C ASN A 127 -14.80 22.57 0.75
N ASP A 128 -13.62 23.13 0.44
CA ASP A 128 -13.40 23.81 -0.83
C ASP A 128 -13.64 22.85 -2.01
N LEU A 129 -14.29 23.35 -3.07
CA LEU A 129 -14.44 22.59 -4.32
C LEU A 129 -13.40 23.06 -5.32
N ILE A 130 -12.48 22.19 -5.70
CA ILE A 130 -11.53 22.44 -6.77
C ILE A 130 -12.28 22.27 -8.11
N VAL A 131 -12.52 23.36 -8.79
CA VAL A 131 -13.27 23.38 -10.06
C VAL A 131 -12.33 23.40 -11.27
N SER A 132 -11.07 23.82 -11.08
CA SER A 132 -10.04 23.74 -12.11
C SER A 132 -8.64 23.53 -11.53
N ILE A 133 -7.76 22.87 -12.31
CA ILE A 133 -6.34 22.67 -12.05
C ILE A 133 -5.58 23.13 -13.29
N ASP A 134 -4.68 24.11 -13.16
CA ASP A 134 -3.91 24.73 -14.24
C ASP A 134 -4.80 25.21 -15.42
N GLY A 135 -6.01 25.66 -15.10
CA GLY A 135 -7.01 26.14 -16.07
C GLY A 135 -7.89 25.05 -16.70
N GLU A 136 -7.58 23.77 -16.49
CA GLU A 136 -8.40 22.64 -16.94
C GLU A 136 -9.51 22.34 -15.91
N SER A 137 -10.75 22.18 -16.38
CA SER A 137 -11.88 21.87 -15.51
C SER A 137 -11.73 20.50 -14.87
N THR A 138 -12.01 20.39 -13.57
CA THR A 138 -12.07 19.11 -12.84
C THR A 138 -13.43 18.42 -12.98
N LYS A 139 -14.36 19.00 -13.75
CA LYS A 139 -15.64 18.37 -14.02
C LYS A 139 -15.41 16.99 -14.63
N ASP A 140 -16.08 16.01 -14.09
CA ASP A 140 -15.98 14.60 -14.51
C ASP A 140 -14.59 13.94 -14.30
N MET A 141 -13.58 14.64 -13.75
CA MET A 141 -12.32 14.00 -13.33
C MET A 141 -12.57 13.06 -12.15
N THR A 142 -11.83 11.96 -12.10
CA THR A 142 -11.70 11.14 -10.88
C THR A 142 -10.79 11.83 -9.86
N SER A 143 -10.90 11.49 -8.59
CA SER A 143 -9.97 11.98 -7.56
C SER A 143 -8.52 11.62 -7.86
N SER A 144 -8.28 10.43 -8.43
CA SER A 144 -6.94 9.99 -8.84
C SER A 144 -6.38 10.85 -9.98
N ALA A 145 -7.16 11.13 -11.01
CA ALA A 145 -6.73 12.01 -12.12
C ALA A 145 -6.41 13.43 -11.62
N ALA A 146 -7.23 13.98 -10.72
CA ALA A 146 -6.96 15.27 -10.10
C ALA A 146 -5.69 15.23 -9.22
N ALA A 147 -5.48 14.16 -8.44
CA ALA A 147 -4.30 14.01 -7.62
C ALA A 147 -3.00 13.97 -8.45
N ILE A 148 -2.99 13.27 -9.59
CA ILE A 148 -1.85 13.26 -10.53
C ILE A 148 -1.54 14.68 -11.02
N LYS A 149 -2.54 15.48 -11.39
CA LYS A 149 -2.33 16.86 -11.84
C LYS A 149 -1.87 17.82 -10.73
N ILE A 150 -2.31 17.59 -9.49
CA ILE A 150 -1.91 18.39 -8.32
C ILE A 150 -0.49 18.03 -7.88
N LYS A 151 -0.08 16.76 -7.98
CA LYS A 151 1.30 16.30 -7.79
C LYS A 151 2.19 16.83 -8.93
N GLY A 152 3.51 16.74 -8.76
CA GLY A 152 4.49 17.12 -9.77
C GLY A 152 5.84 17.42 -9.14
N GLU A 153 6.81 17.81 -9.95
CA GLU A 153 8.19 18.06 -9.51
C GLU A 153 8.25 19.12 -8.41
N LYS A 154 9.14 18.90 -7.42
CA LYS A 154 9.42 19.85 -6.36
C LYS A 154 9.85 21.21 -6.93
N GLY A 155 9.29 22.30 -6.37
CA GLY A 155 9.58 23.67 -6.78
C GLY A 155 8.77 24.15 -7.99
N THR A 156 7.97 23.28 -8.62
CA THR A 156 7.00 23.71 -9.63
C THR A 156 5.72 24.21 -8.97
N PHE A 157 4.88 24.91 -9.70
CA PHE A 157 3.64 25.48 -9.19
C PHE A 157 2.43 24.77 -9.81
N VAL A 158 1.33 24.74 -9.05
CA VAL A 158 0.00 24.37 -9.54
C VAL A 158 -0.99 25.48 -9.23
N LYS A 159 -1.85 25.82 -10.18
CA LYS A 159 -2.91 26.80 -10.01
C LYS A 159 -4.24 26.12 -9.79
N LEU A 160 -4.82 26.27 -8.60
CA LEU A 160 -6.13 25.73 -8.25
C LEU A 160 -7.18 26.83 -8.36
N GLY A 161 -8.25 26.57 -9.12
CA GLY A 161 -9.48 27.37 -9.08
C GLY A 161 -10.47 26.73 -8.12
N ILE A 162 -10.85 27.47 -7.11
CA ILE A 162 -11.65 26.96 -5.97
C ILE A 162 -12.96 27.72 -5.86
N GLN A 163 -14.06 26.97 -5.78
CA GLN A 163 -15.37 27.45 -5.35
C GLN A 163 -15.50 27.17 -3.87
N ARG A 164 -15.66 28.24 -3.08
CA ARG A 164 -15.86 28.17 -1.63
C ARG A 164 -17.27 28.57 -1.24
N GLU A 165 -17.89 27.82 -0.34
CA GLU A 165 -19.23 28.15 0.17
C GLU A 165 -19.25 29.56 0.80
N GLY A 166 -20.28 30.33 0.49
CA GLY A 166 -20.41 31.73 0.95
C GLY A 166 -19.62 32.77 0.16
N ILE A 167 -18.81 32.36 -0.83
CA ILE A 167 -18.06 33.28 -1.70
C ILE A 167 -18.55 33.10 -3.14
N ALA A 168 -19.09 34.14 -3.74
CA ALA A 168 -19.65 34.07 -5.10
C ALA A 168 -18.56 33.98 -6.19
N GLU A 169 -17.40 34.53 -5.96
CA GLU A 169 -16.28 34.58 -6.90
C GLU A 169 -15.40 33.36 -6.75
N LEU A 170 -14.79 32.89 -7.87
CA LEU A 170 -13.77 31.84 -7.83
C LEU A 170 -12.50 32.37 -7.22
N LEU A 171 -11.97 31.63 -6.23
CA LEU A 171 -10.67 31.89 -5.64
C LEU A 171 -9.60 31.16 -6.44
N TYR A 172 -8.47 31.81 -6.69
CA TYR A 172 -7.34 31.19 -7.36
C TYR A 172 -6.15 31.13 -6.42
N PHE A 173 -5.59 29.94 -6.26
CA PHE A 173 -4.40 29.67 -5.46
C PHE A 173 -3.29 29.15 -6.36
N GLU A 174 -2.18 29.85 -6.45
CA GLU A 174 -0.95 29.38 -7.08
C GLU A 174 -0.05 28.85 -5.97
N ILE A 175 0.18 27.52 -5.94
CA ILE A 175 0.78 26.84 -4.81
C ILE A 175 2.01 26.08 -5.30
N GLU A 176 3.15 26.33 -4.67
CA GLU A 176 4.40 25.61 -4.94
C GLU A 176 4.29 24.17 -4.46
N ARG A 177 4.66 23.22 -5.34
CA ARG A 177 4.80 21.82 -4.98
C ARG A 177 6.06 21.59 -4.18
N ASP A 178 5.94 20.95 -3.04
CA ASP A 178 7.06 20.63 -2.15
C ASP A 178 6.92 19.18 -1.65
N GLU A 179 7.93 18.69 -0.94
CA GLU A 179 7.84 17.40 -0.25
C GLU A 179 6.78 17.48 0.85
N VAL A 180 5.73 16.70 0.68
CA VAL A 180 4.65 16.55 1.67
C VAL A 180 4.89 15.26 2.45
N LYS A 181 5.01 15.37 3.78
CA LYS A 181 5.18 14.22 4.68
C LYS A 181 3.86 13.84 5.31
N ILE A 182 3.46 12.59 5.12
CA ILE A 182 2.31 12.01 5.82
C ILE A 182 2.78 11.54 7.19
N ASN A 183 2.20 12.10 8.26
CA ASN A 183 2.46 11.63 9.61
C ASN A 183 1.59 10.40 9.90
N PRO A 184 2.16 9.19 10.05
CA PRO A 184 1.41 7.99 10.33
C PRO A 184 1.04 7.82 11.81
N VAL A 185 1.46 8.76 12.67
CA VAL A 185 1.33 8.65 14.12
C VAL A 185 0.45 9.77 14.66
N SER A 186 -0.52 9.38 15.46
CA SER A 186 -1.20 10.28 16.39
C SER A 186 -1.05 9.76 17.81
N PHE A 187 -0.95 10.65 18.80
CA PHE A 187 -0.82 10.23 20.18
C PHE A 187 -1.56 11.16 21.14
N ARG A 188 -1.88 10.62 22.31
CA ARG A 188 -2.54 11.34 23.41
C ARG A 188 -2.19 10.69 24.74
N ILE A 189 -2.55 11.37 25.83
CA ILE A 189 -2.42 10.85 27.18
C ILE A 189 -3.79 10.47 27.70
N ILE A 190 -3.92 9.30 28.30
CA ILE A 190 -5.13 8.79 28.95
C ILE A 190 -4.92 8.82 30.47
N ASN A 191 -5.86 9.45 31.19
CA ASN A 191 -5.88 9.54 32.66
C ASN A 191 -4.53 10.00 33.25
N ASP A 192 -3.83 10.92 32.60
CA ASP A 192 -2.53 11.49 33.00
C ASP A 192 -1.40 10.50 33.27
N GLN A 193 -1.57 9.23 32.92
CA GLN A 193 -0.63 8.14 33.27
C GLN A 193 -0.27 7.20 32.16
N ILE A 194 -1.06 7.15 31.08
CA ILE A 194 -0.91 6.20 30.00
C ILE A 194 -0.74 6.95 28.68
N GLY A 195 0.38 6.75 28.01
CA GLY A 195 0.57 7.21 26.65
C GLY A 195 -0.14 6.28 25.66
N TYR A 196 -0.97 6.85 24.80
CA TYR A 196 -1.60 6.15 23.69
C TYR A 196 -1.03 6.64 22.39
N ILE A 197 -0.54 5.70 21.56
CA ILE A 197 0.01 5.95 20.23
C ILE A 197 -0.83 5.15 19.23
N LYS A 198 -1.38 5.82 18.23
CA LYS A 198 -1.99 5.19 17.07
C LYS A 198 -1.01 5.25 15.90
N LEU A 199 -0.65 4.10 15.34
CA LEU A 199 0.15 3.98 14.13
C LEU A 199 -0.75 3.46 13.00
N THR A 200 -0.95 4.26 11.94
CA THR A 200 -1.84 3.91 10.83
C THR A 200 -1.16 3.11 9.72
N GLU A 201 0.16 3.31 9.54
CA GLU A 201 0.97 2.61 8.55
C GLU A 201 2.46 2.67 8.90
N PHE A 202 3.26 1.76 8.34
CA PHE A 202 4.71 1.76 8.49
C PHE A 202 5.39 2.47 7.30
N ASN A 203 5.11 3.77 7.10
CA ASN A 203 5.83 4.58 6.13
C ASN A 203 7.20 5.03 6.67
N LYS A 204 8.01 5.70 5.86
CA LYS A 204 9.40 6.07 6.22
C LYS A 204 9.54 6.93 7.48
N ASN A 205 8.44 7.55 7.96
CA ASN A 205 8.45 8.45 9.11
C ASN A 205 8.01 7.75 10.42
N ALA A 206 7.57 6.47 10.37
CA ALA A 206 6.92 5.78 11.50
C ALA A 206 7.81 5.69 12.74
N ASP A 207 9.08 5.31 12.60
CA ASP A 207 10.01 5.17 13.73
C ASP A 207 10.35 6.52 14.37
N GLU A 208 10.53 7.57 13.57
CA GLU A 208 10.81 8.92 14.05
C GLU A 208 9.61 9.50 14.80
N GLU A 209 8.41 9.41 14.25
CA GLU A 209 7.19 9.96 14.86
C GLU A 209 6.79 9.21 16.14
N ILE A 210 6.94 7.88 16.19
CA ILE A 210 6.78 7.14 17.45
C ILE A 210 7.83 7.58 18.48
N SER A 211 9.09 7.74 18.07
CA SER A 211 10.15 8.19 18.96
C SER A 211 9.86 9.57 19.55
N LYS A 212 9.32 10.52 18.77
CA LYS A 212 8.87 11.83 19.26
C LYS A 212 7.78 11.69 20.32
N ALA A 213 6.77 10.85 20.07
CA ALA A 213 5.71 10.59 21.05
C ALA A 213 6.27 10.00 22.36
N LEU A 214 7.18 9.03 22.25
CA LEU A 214 7.82 8.43 23.41
C LEU A 214 8.69 9.41 24.21
N LEU A 215 9.42 10.30 23.52
CA LEU A 215 10.20 11.37 24.18
C LEU A 215 9.29 12.34 24.96
N GLN A 216 8.11 12.67 24.42
CA GLN A 216 7.14 13.50 25.13
C GLN A 216 6.60 12.77 26.37
N PHE A 217 6.27 11.47 26.26
CA PHE A 217 5.87 10.67 27.44
C PHE A 217 6.95 10.59 28.51
N ASP A 218 8.22 10.42 28.09
CA ASP A 218 9.36 10.42 28.99
C ASP A 218 9.50 11.74 29.77
N SER A 219 9.30 12.89 29.11
CA SER A 219 9.35 14.20 29.77
C SER A 219 8.30 14.37 30.87
N MET A 220 7.21 13.56 30.77
CA MET A 220 6.12 13.53 31.76
C MET A 220 6.20 12.30 32.70
N SER A 221 7.31 11.54 32.66
CA SER A 221 7.52 10.33 33.45
C SER A 221 6.48 9.22 33.18
N ILE A 222 5.88 9.18 32.00
CA ILE A 222 4.91 8.18 31.60
C ILE A 222 5.65 6.98 31.00
N GLN A 223 5.55 5.82 31.65
CA GLN A 223 6.16 4.55 31.21
C GLN A 223 5.13 3.49 30.78
N LYS A 224 3.85 3.79 30.88
CA LYS A 224 2.75 2.92 30.47
C LYS A 224 2.31 3.32 29.07
N VAL A 225 2.42 2.42 28.10
CA VAL A 225 2.17 2.75 26.68
C VAL A 225 1.19 1.77 26.07
N ILE A 226 0.19 2.28 25.39
CA ILE A 226 -0.67 1.55 24.47
C ILE A 226 -0.22 1.92 23.07
N LEU A 227 0.22 0.94 22.28
CA LEU A 227 0.48 1.08 20.85
C LEU A 227 -0.66 0.43 20.08
N ASP A 228 -1.37 1.21 19.26
CA ASP A 228 -2.52 0.74 18.50
C ASP A 228 -2.17 0.62 17.01
N VAL A 229 -2.09 -0.63 16.52
CA VAL A 229 -1.90 -0.96 15.10
C VAL A 229 -3.15 -1.61 14.49
N ARG A 230 -4.32 -1.41 15.09
CA ARG A 230 -5.59 -1.85 14.51
C ARG A 230 -5.84 -1.10 13.22
N ASN A 231 -6.30 -1.81 12.17
CA ASN A 231 -6.50 -1.31 10.81
C ASN A 231 -5.22 -0.78 10.14
N ASN A 232 -4.05 -1.20 10.59
CA ASN A 232 -2.78 -0.88 9.96
C ASN A 232 -2.38 -2.00 8.99
N PRO A 233 -2.40 -1.78 7.67
CA PRO A 233 -2.13 -2.81 6.66
C PRO A 233 -0.66 -3.20 6.55
N GLY A 234 0.22 -2.52 7.30
CA GLY A 234 1.66 -2.73 7.25
C GLY A 234 2.42 -1.56 6.64
N GLY A 235 3.34 -1.85 5.75
CA GLY A 235 4.24 -0.89 5.10
C GLY A 235 5.66 -1.42 5.01
N LEU A 236 6.65 -0.55 5.18
CA LEU A 236 8.07 -0.84 5.00
C LEU A 236 8.62 -1.80 6.05
N LEU A 237 9.32 -2.84 5.59
CA LEU A 237 9.99 -3.83 6.45
C LEU A 237 11.01 -3.19 7.40
N ASP A 238 11.84 -2.26 6.90
CA ASP A 238 12.83 -1.57 7.70
C ASP A 238 12.18 -0.75 8.83
N GLN A 239 11.02 -0.16 8.58
CA GLN A 239 10.25 0.57 9.57
C GLN A 239 9.66 -0.35 10.65
N ALA A 240 9.12 -1.51 10.25
CA ALA A 240 8.69 -2.52 11.22
C ALA A 240 9.82 -2.94 12.17
N ILE A 241 11.04 -3.13 11.62
CA ILE A 241 12.23 -3.48 12.40
C ILE A 241 12.63 -2.34 13.34
N LYS A 242 12.69 -1.10 12.85
CA LYS A 242 13.06 0.08 13.65
C LYS A 242 12.06 0.33 14.78
N VAL A 243 10.75 0.30 14.48
CA VAL A 243 9.69 0.45 15.49
C VAL A 243 9.76 -0.70 16.50
N SER A 244 9.98 -1.95 16.06
CA SER A 244 10.14 -3.07 16.98
C SER A 244 11.31 -2.86 17.94
N ARG A 245 12.43 -2.28 17.49
CA ARG A 245 13.62 -1.99 18.33
C ARG A 245 13.35 -0.98 19.44
N LEU A 246 12.29 -0.18 19.36
CA LEU A 246 11.90 0.74 20.43
C LEU A 246 11.32 0.01 21.65
N PHE A 247 10.74 -1.18 21.44
CA PHE A 247 10.00 -1.92 22.47
C PHE A 247 10.59 -3.29 22.79
N VAL A 248 11.18 -3.96 21.80
CA VAL A 248 11.64 -5.36 21.92
C VAL A 248 13.06 -5.41 22.47
N PRO A 249 13.32 -6.20 23.54
CA PRO A 249 14.65 -6.34 24.11
C PRO A 249 15.61 -7.06 23.14
N GLN A 250 16.91 -7.00 23.45
CA GLN A 250 17.98 -7.60 22.64
C GLN A 250 17.66 -9.03 22.23
N GLY A 251 17.77 -9.31 20.94
CA GLY A 251 17.51 -10.61 20.32
C GLY A 251 16.82 -10.47 18.95
N PRO A 252 16.37 -11.60 18.37
CA PRO A 252 15.73 -11.60 17.07
C PRO A 252 14.41 -10.81 17.07
N VAL A 253 14.15 -10.10 15.95
CA VAL A 253 12.92 -9.37 15.67
C VAL A 253 12.10 -10.13 14.62
N VAL A 254 12.75 -10.55 13.54
CA VAL A 254 12.11 -11.25 12.43
C VAL A 254 13.16 -12.03 11.64
N HIS A 255 12.75 -13.16 11.11
CA HIS A 255 13.55 -13.95 10.17
C HIS A 255 12.97 -13.81 8.77
N ILE A 256 13.84 -13.67 7.78
CA ILE A 256 13.47 -13.59 6.34
C ILE A 256 13.98 -14.84 5.66
N ARG A 257 13.09 -15.55 4.96
CA ARG A 257 13.38 -16.74 4.17
C ARG A 257 13.18 -16.41 2.69
N GLU A 258 14.28 -16.31 1.95
CA GLU A 258 14.28 -16.19 0.50
C GLU A 258 14.49 -17.55 -0.16
N LYS A 259 14.01 -17.70 -1.40
CA LYS A 259 14.22 -18.95 -2.18
C LYS A 259 15.71 -19.19 -2.44
N GLY A 260 16.20 -20.36 -2.01
CA GLY A 260 17.58 -20.78 -2.26
C GLY A 260 18.65 -20.04 -1.42
N LYS A 261 18.26 -19.26 -0.41
CA LYS A 261 19.19 -18.59 0.50
C LYS A 261 19.03 -19.09 1.95
N ASP A 262 20.06 -18.87 2.76
CA ASP A 262 20.00 -19.10 4.18
C ASP A 262 19.05 -18.11 4.86
N LEU A 263 18.53 -18.51 6.03
CA LEU A 263 17.64 -17.68 6.82
C LEU A 263 18.37 -16.43 7.33
N TYR A 264 17.90 -15.26 6.91
CA TYR A 264 18.44 -13.98 7.38
C TYR A 264 17.65 -13.47 8.60
N THR A 265 18.35 -12.97 9.64
CA THR A 265 17.70 -12.52 10.88
C THR A 265 18.02 -11.06 11.17
N TYR A 266 16.98 -10.29 11.42
CA TYR A 266 17.13 -8.94 11.97
C TYR A 266 17.03 -8.97 13.48
N TYR A 267 17.87 -8.18 14.16
CA TYR A 267 18.00 -8.16 15.60
C TYR A 267 17.67 -6.78 16.20
N SER A 268 17.12 -6.78 17.40
CA SER A 268 17.13 -5.63 18.32
C SER A 268 18.38 -5.64 19.15
N GLY A 269 19.01 -4.46 19.31
CA GLY A 269 20.13 -4.23 20.23
C GLY A 269 19.74 -3.56 21.54
N THR A 270 18.47 -3.27 21.76
CA THR A 270 17.94 -2.57 22.94
C THR A 270 18.07 -3.46 24.17
N LYS A 271 18.70 -2.98 25.25
CA LYS A 271 18.95 -3.81 26.44
C LYS A 271 17.65 -4.30 27.08
N ALA A 272 16.71 -3.41 27.31
CA ALA A 272 15.35 -3.72 27.79
C ALA A 272 14.41 -2.56 27.45
N SER A 273 13.15 -2.85 27.17
CA SER A 273 12.14 -1.79 27.09
C SER A 273 11.89 -1.22 28.48
N LYS A 274 11.86 0.09 28.59
CA LYS A 274 11.46 0.78 29.83
C LYS A 274 9.95 0.93 29.96
N TYR A 275 9.20 0.63 28.89
CA TYR A 275 7.76 0.80 28.83
C TYR A 275 7.03 -0.48 29.19
N GLN A 276 5.97 -0.35 30.00
CA GLN A 276 4.92 -1.35 30.14
C GLN A 276 4.01 -1.22 28.92
N LEU A 277 4.11 -2.16 27.99
CA LEU A 277 3.47 -2.08 26.68
C LEU A 277 2.23 -2.95 26.60
N VAL A 278 1.14 -2.38 26.09
CA VAL A 278 0.00 -3.13 25.52
C VAL A 278 -0.09 -2.78 24.03
N LEU A 279 -0.11 -3.81 23.18
CA LEU A 279 -0.30 -3.69 21.74
C LEU A 279 -1.76 -4.02 21.38
N LEU A 280 -2.44 -3.12 20.67
CA LEU A 280 -3.78 -3.36 20.13
C LEU A 280 -3.69 -3.80 18.67
N VAL A 281 -4.33 -4.92 18.34
CA VAL A 281 -4.36 -5.51 17.01
C VAL A 281 -5.79 -5.93 16.61
N ASN A 282 -6.05 -6.03 15.30
CA ASN A 282 -7.28 -6.60 14.77
C ASN A 282 -7.02 -7.37 13.47
N GLU A 283 -8.07 -7.89 12.86
CA GLU A 283 -8.06 -8.65 11.60
C GLU A 283 -7.50 -7.89 10.40
N ASN A 284 -7.42 -6.56 10.47
CA ASN A 284 -6.83 -5.69 9.46
C ASN A 284 -5.38 -5.28 9.80
N SER A 285 -4.83 -5.76 10.93
CA SER A 285 -3.40 -5.60 11.24
C SER A 285 -2.61 -6.61 10.42
N ALA A 286 -1.84 -6.14 9.41
CA ALA A 286 -1.21 -7.01 8.43
C ALA A 286 0.28 -6.72 8.21
N SER A 287 1.03 -7.67 7.63
CA SER A 287 2.40 -7.48 7.14
C SER A 287 3.35 -6.90 8.21
N ALA A 288 3.86 -5.67 8.05
CA ALA A 288 4.74 -5.00 9.01
C ALA A 288 4.14 -4.93 10.43
N SER A 289 2.81 -4.77 10.54
CA SER A 289 2.10 -4.86 11.84
C SER A 289 2.23 -6.25 12.47
N GLU A 290 2.30 -7.30 11.65
CA GLU A 290 2.46 -8.66 12.14
C GLU A 290 3.91 -8.98 12.51
N ILE A 291 4.89 -8.36 11.83
CA ILE A 291 6.30 -8.42 12.24
C ILE A 291 6.45 -7.84 13.67
N LEU A 292 5.92 -6.64 13.90
CA LEU A 292 5.91 -6.01 15.22
C LEU A 292 5.18 -6.86 16.25
N THR A 293 3.99 -7.37 15.91
CA THR A 293 3.17 -8.21 16.81
C THR A 293 3.91 -9.49 17.18
N GLY A 294 4.49 -10.19 16.20
CA GLY A 294 5.27 -11.42 16.43
C GLY A 294 6.51 -11.17 17.28
N ALA A 295 7.21 -10.06 17.03
CA ALA A 295 8.36 -9.67 17.81
C ALA A 295 7.99 -9.39 19.28
N ILE A 296 6.93 -8.61 19.53
CA ILE A 296 6.45 -8.32 20.88
C ILE A 296 6.01 -9.59 21.59
N LYS A 297 5.26 -10.47 20.93
CA LYS A 297 4.75 -11.73 21.46
C LYS A 297 5.88 -12.67 21.86
N ASP A 298 6.72 -13.02 20.90
CA ASP A 298 7.76 -14.04 21.10
C ASP A 298 8.86 -13.58 22.07
N ARG A 299 9.13 -12.26 22.09
CA ARG A 299 10.11 -11.66 23.02
C ARG A 299 9.50 -11.24 24.36
N LYS A 300 8.20 -11.46 24.57
CA LYS A 300 7.45 -11.07 25.78
C LYS A 300 7.65 -9.59 26.15
N ALA A 301 7.66 -8.73 25.12
CA ALA A 301 7.92 -7.30 25.27
C ALA A 301 6.68 -6.48 25.65
N GLY A 302 5.51 -7.11 25.65
CA GLY A 302 4.22 -6.48 25.98
C GLY A 302 3.09 -7.50 25.94
N ILE A 303 1.87 -7.04 26.24
CA ILE A 303 0.63 -7.84 26.17
C ILE A 303 -0.13 -7.45 24.89
N ILE A 304 -0.56 -8.43 24.12
CA ILE A 304 -1.30 -8.22 22.89
C ILE A 304 -2.79 -8.40 23.15
N VAL A 305 -3.58 -7.39 22.82
CA VAL A 305 -5.05 -7.37 23.02
C VAL A 305 -5.75 -7.10 21.69
N GLY A 306 -6.82 -7.81 21.40
CA GLY A 306 -7.62 -7.58 20.21
C GLY A 306 -8.13 -8.84 19.54
N ASN A 307 -8.17 -8.82 18.21
CA ASN A 307 -8.52 -9.99 17.38
C ASN A 307 -7.26 -10.55 16.71
N LYS A 308 -7.39 -11.78 16.17
CA LYS A 308 -6.34 -12.41 15.37
C LYS A 308 -5.98 -11.52 14.17
N THR A 309 -4.68 -11.35 13.89
CA THR A 309 -4.18 -10.54 12.78
C THR A 309 -4.46 -11.18 11.41
N PHE A 310 -4.22 -10.46 10.34
CA PHE A 310 -4.61 -10.80 8.96
C PHE A 310 -3.95 -12.11 8.45
N GLY A 311 -2.66 -12.27 8.64
CA GLY A 311 -1.90 -13.44 8.14
C GLY A 311 -1.17 -13.17 6.82
N LYS A 312 -0.62 -11.98 6.59
CA LYS A 312 0.24 -11.67 5.43
C LYS A 312 1.71 -11.79 5.82
N GLY A 313 2.27 -13.01 5.80
CA GLY A 313 3.64 -13.33 6.21
C GLY A 313 4.65 -13.38 5.05
N ILE A 314 4.52 -12.48 4.06
CA ILE A 314 5.36 -12.42 2.86
C ILE A 314 5.96 -11.03 2.68
N VAL A 315 7.17 -11.00 2.11
CA VAL A 315 7.88 -9.78 1.72
C VAL A 315 7.72 -9.54 0.23
N GLN A 316 7.37 -8.32 -0.13
CA GLN A 316 7.25 -7.88 -1.50
C GLN A 316 8.39 -6.93 -1.84
N SER A 317 9.07 -7.20 -2.95
CA SER A 317 10.09 -6.32 -3.51
C SER A 317 9.48 -5.45 -4.59
N LEU A 318 9.84 -4.17 -4.60
CA LEU A 318 9.49 -3.21 -5.64
C LEU A 318 10.65 -3.17 -6.65
N ILE A 319 10.40 -3.63 -7.87
CA ILE A 319 11.41 -3.77 -8.93
C ILE A 319 11.07 -2.79 -10.04
N PRO A 320 11.82 -1.67 -10.19
CA PRO A 320 11.56 -0.69 -11.24
C PRO A 320 11.90 -1.26 -12.61
N LEU A 321 11.11 -0.90 -13.62
CA LEU A 321 11.28 -1.27 -15.01
C LEU A 321 11.79 -0.10 -15.85
N MET A 322 12.32 -0.41 -17.06
CA MET A 322 12.95 0.58 -17.93
C MET A 322 11.96 1.61 -18.52
N ASP A 323 10.68 1.27 -18.57
CA ASP A 323 9.60 2.12 -19.05
C ASP A 323 9.01 3.04 -17.95
N GLY A 324 9.60 3.00 -16.74
CA GLY A 324 9.10 3.71 -15.55
C GLY A 324 8.06 2.91 -14.76
N GLY A 325 7.57 1.80 -15.30
CA GLY A 325 6.68 0.88 -14.59
C GLY A 325 7.37 0.16 -13.43
N LEU A 326 6.60 -0.63 -12.70
CA LEU A 326 7.06 -1.32 -11.50
C LEU A 326 6.47 -2.72 -11.43
N VAL A 327 7.29 -3.68 -11.01
CA VAL A 327 6.82 -4.99 -10.56
C VAL A 327 6.91 -5.05 -9.03
N LYS A 328 5.77 -5.22 -8.37
CA LYS A 328 5.69 -5.62 -6.97
C LYS A 328 5.63 -7.14 -6.94
N LEU A 329 6.69 -7.78 -6.48
CA LEU A 329 6.85 -9.24 -6.51
C LEU A 329 7.05 -9.80 -5.12
N THR A 330 6.37 -10.89 -4.80
CA THR A 330 6.64 -11.68 -3.59
C THR A 330 7.98 -12.39 -3.74
N THR A 331 8.96 -12.01 -2.90
CA THR A 331 10.34 -12.50 -2.99
C THR A 331 10.79 -13.28 -1.77
N ALA A 332 10.09 -13.16 -0.64
CA ALA A 332 10.45 -13.84 0.59
C ALA A 332 9.23 -14.10 1.49
N GLU A 333 9.41 -14.99 2.45
CA GLU A 333 8.52 -15.21 3.59
C GLU A 333 9.21 -14.70 4.85
N TYR A 334 8.46 -14.11 5.78
CA TYR A 334 8.98 -13.79 7.09
C TYR A 334 8.37 -14.66 8.19
N LEU A 335 9.19 -14.93 9.21
CA LEU A 335 8.84 -15.75 10.36
C LEU A 335 9.06 -14.93 11.64
N THR A 336 8.29 -15.24 12.66
CA THR A 336 8.46 -14.62 13.98
C THR A 336 9.83 -14.97 14.60
N PRO A 337 10.28 -14.32 15.70
CA PRO A 337 11.51 -14.69 16.40
C PRO A 337 11.61 -16.17 16.77
N ASN A 338 10.50 -16.84 17.06
CA ASN A 338 10.44 -18.28 17.32
C ASN A 338 10.30 -19.11 16.03
N GLN A 339 10.52 -18.50 14.86
CA GLN A 339 10.41 -19.12 13.54
C GLN A 339 9.00 -19.65 13.21
N THR A 340 7.97 -19.08 13.84
CA THR A 340 6.58 -19.42 13.53
C THR A 340 6.15 -18.76 12.22
N ARG A 341 5.50 -19.55 11.39
CA ARG A 341 4.91 -19.07 10.12
C ARG A 341 3.68 -18.22 10.39
N ILE A 342 3.56 -17.10 9.69
CA ILE A 342 2.44 -16.15 9.80
C ILE A 342 1.51 -16.24 8.59
N HIS A 343 2.09 -16.47 7.40
CA HIS A 343 1.33 -16.44 6.14
C HIS A 343 0.19 -17.45 6.11
N GLY A 344 -1.04 -16.94 5.85
CA GLY A 344 -2.28 -17.72 5.87
C GLY A 344 -2.81 -18.07 7.28
N ILE A 345 -2.07 -17.71 8.35
CA ILE A 345 -2.39 -18.10 9.73
C ILE A 345 -2.76 -16.89 10.59
N GLY A 346 -1.97 -15.81 10.53
CA GLY A 346 -2.06 -14.66 11.44
C GLY A 346 -1.51 -14.95 12.83
N ILE A 347 -1.53 -13.94 13.69
CA ILE A 347 -1.05 -14.01 15.08
C ILE A 347 -2.24 -13.85 16.02
N GLN A 348 -2.43 -14.81 16.90
CA GLN A 348 -3.43 -14.73 17.97
C GLN A 348 -2.97 -13.74 19.05
N PRO A 349 -3.83 -12.81 19.51
CA PRO A 349 -3.54 -11.97 20.66
C PRO A 349 -3.41 -12.81 21.94
N ASP A 350 -2.81 -12.23 22.99
CA ASP A 350 -2.76 -12.88 24.32
C ASP A 350 -4.13 -12.79 24.99
N ILE A 351 -4.86 -11.70 24.72
CA ILE A 351 -6.22 -11.49 25.22
C ILE A 351 -7.12 -11.17 24.04
N GLN A 352 -7.97 -12.12 23.68
CA GLN A 352 -8.93 -11.93 22.58
C GLN A 352 -10.17 -11.17 23.06
N ILE A 353 -10.45 -10.03 22.43
CA ILE A 353 -11.60 -9.20 22.72
C ILE A 353 -12.10 -8.61 21.37
N THR A 354 -13.39 -8.76 21.13
CA THR A 354 -14.04 -8.09 19.99
C THR A 354 -14.77 -6.85 20.50
N ASN A 355 -14.62 -5.73 19.80
CA ASN A 355 -15.34 -4.50 20.13
C ASN A 355 -16.84 -4.67 19.89
N SER A 356 -17.66 -3.97 20.67
CA SER A 356 -19.06 -3.77 20.34
C SER A 356 -19.24 -2.56 19.40
N ALA A 357 -20.44 -2.39 18.87
CA ALA A 357 -20.74 -1.20 18.05
C ALA A 357 -20.71 0.10 18.88
N GLU A 358 -20.89 -0.01 20.20
CA GLU A 358 -21.07 1.14 21.10
C GLU A 358 -19.80 1.45 21.92
N GLU A 359 -18.89 0.48 22.11
CA GLU A 359 -17.76 0.64 23.02
C GLU A 359 -16.47 -0.01 22.48
N ASP A 360 -15.34 0.70 22.62
CA ASP A 360 -13.99 0.17 22.37
C ASP A 360 -13.50 -0.66 23.57
N LEU A 361 -13.99 -1.90 23.65
CA LEU A 361 -13.67 -2.85 24.72
C LEU A 361 -12.19 -3.23 24.73
N GLN A 362 -11.53 -3.23 23.56
CA GLN A 362 -10.10 -3.52 23.41
C GLN A 362 -9.27 -2.42 24.09
N LEU A 363 -9.56 -1.15 23.80
CA LEU A 363 -8.88 -0.01 24.43
C LEU A 363 -9.16 0.02 25.93
N LYS A 364 -10.38 -0.20 26.37
CA LYS A 364 -10.76 -0.28 27.79
C LYS A 364 -9.97 -1.35 28.51
N LYS A 365 -9.81 -2.54 27.89
CA LYS A 365 -9.00 -3.62 28.45
C LYS A 365 -7.53 -3.25 28.56
N ALA A 366 -6.98 -2.60 27.55
CA ALA A 366 -5.58 -2.13 27.56
C ALA A 366 -5.33 -1.13 28.71
N VAL A 367 -6.24 -0.18 28.90
CA VAL A 367 -6.18 0.76 30.04
C VAL A 367 -6.22 0.05 31.38
N GLN A 368 -7.12 -0.94 31.55
CA GLN A 368 -7.21 -1.74 32.78
C GLN A 368 -5.91 -2.52 33.06
N LEU A 369 -5.29 -3.14 32.06
CA LEU A 369 -4.04 -3.88 32.20
C LEU A 369 -2.87 -3.00 32.66
N LEU A 370 -2.88 -1.75 32.29
CA LEU A 370 -1.90 -0.75 32.74
C LEU A 370 -2.29 -0.05 34.04
N GLY A 371 -3.35 -0.51 34.74
CA GLY A 371 -3.78 0.02 36.02
C GLY A 371 -4.52 1.35 35.94
N GLY A 372 -5.06 1.70 34.78
CA GLY A 372 -6.03 2.78 34.60
C GLY A 372 -7.43 2.36 35.13
N LYS A 373 -8.22 3.33 35.55
CA LYS A 373 -9.62 3.12 35.94
C LYS A 373 -10.55 3.47 34.79
#